data_0314756dc71dfcca3244b8800820083c
#
_entry.id   0314756dc71dfcca3244b8800820083c
#
_cell.length_a   1.000
_cell.length_b   1.000
_cell.length_c   1.000
_cell.angle_alpha   90.00
_cell.angle_beta   90.00
_cell.angle_gamma   90.00
#
_symmetry.space_group_name_H-M   'P 1'
#
loop_
_entity.id
_entity.type
_entity.pdbx_description
1 polymer ?
#
loop_
_entity_poly.entity_id
_entity_poly.type
_entity_poly.pdbx_seq_one_letter_code
_entity_poly.pdbx_strand_id
1 'polypeptide(L)'
;MKRIDIVNAIYNAYDEDARLTKSRNGQLEFITTMRYIHALLPERARVLEVGAGTGRYSVALAKEGYDVSAVELVERNLEKLRENAKGLENLAAVQGDATNLGAFPDDAFDAVLTLGPMYHLYAP
;
A
#
# COMPACT_ATOMS: atom_id res chain seq x y z
N MET A 1 11.50 11.51 3.28
CA MET A 1 10.04 11.65 3.12
C MET A 1 9.35 11.01 4.32
N LYS A 2 8.39 11.70 4.86
CA LYS A 2 7.71 11.22 6.06
C LYS A 2 6.50 10.38 5.68
N ARG A 3 6.41 9.20 6.26
CA ARG A 3 5.28 8.28 6.07
C ARG A 3 3.93 8.96 6.34
N ILE A 4 3.86 9.76 7.39
CA ILE A 4 2.60 10.43 7.80
C ILE A 4 2.12 11.38 6.71
N ASP A 5 3.01 12.07 6.05
CA ASP A 5 2.63 13.04 5.01
C ASP A 5 1.97 12.33 3.82
N ILE A 6 2.52 11.18 3.43
CA ILE A 6 1.92 10.38 2.35
C ILE A 6 0.54 9.87 2.75
N VAL A 7 0.44 9.29 3.94
CA VAL A 7 -0.81 8.71 4.42
C VAL A 7 -1.89 9.77 4.52
N ASN A 8 -1.59 10.92 5.09
CA ASN A 8 -2.56 11.98 5.25
C ASN A 8 -3.05 12.53 3.91
N ALA A 9 -2.12 12.77 2.99
CA ALA A 9 -2.49 13.30 1.67
C ALA A 9 -3.40 12.33 0.92
N ILE A 10 -3.06 11.05 0.91
CA ILE A 10 -3.81 10.03 0.21
C ILE A 10 -5.15 9.77 0.89
N TYR A 11 -5.14 9.65 2.22
CA TYR A 11 -6.34 9.37 2.98
C TYR A 11 -7.38 10.47 2.82
N ASN A 12 -6.96 11.73 2.87
CA ASN A 12 -7.88 12.84 2.70
C ASN A 12 -8.47 12.88 1.30
N ALA A 13 -7.69 12.56 0.27
CA ALA A 13 -8.19 12.49 -1.08
C ALA A 13 -9.18 11.33 -1.27
N TYR A 14 -8.96 10.26 -0.53
CA TYR A 14 -9.74 9.03 -0.65
C TYR A 14 -11.10 9.10 0.02
N ASP A 15 -11.15 9.71 1.20
CA ASP A 15 -12.30 9.59 2.09
C ASP A 15 -13.55 10.28 1.55
N GLU A 16 -13.39 11.34 0.80
CA GLU A 16 -14.52 12.10 0.29
C GLU A 16 -15.18 11.44 -0.92
N ASP A 17 -14.40 10.82 -1.79
CA ASP A 17 -14.90 10.30 -3.06
C ASP A 17 -15.27 8.82 -3.01
N ALA A 18 -14.61 8.04 -2.18
CA ALA A 18 -14.81 6.59 -2.13
C ALA A 18 -16.22 6.16 -1.74
N ARG A 19 -16.95 7.03 -1.08
CA ARG A 19 -18.29 6.71 -0.58
C ARG A 19 -19.39 6.91 -1.59
N LEU A 20 -19.13 7.61 -2.64
CA LEU A 20 -20.21 8.08 -3.51
C LEU A 20 -20.51 7.14 -4.67
N THR A 21 -19.53 6.43 -5.17
CA THR A 21 -19.74 5.49 -6.26
C THR A 21 -18.69 4.40 -6.21
N LYS A 22 -19.02 3.20 -6.69
CA LYS A 22 -18.16 2.06 -6.43
C LYS A 22 -17.11 1.77 -7.49
N SER A 23 -17.43 1.57 -8.74
CA SER A 23 -16.45 1.07 -9.70
C SER A 23 -15.79 2.16 -10.51
N ARG A 24 -16.53 3.16 -10.88
CA ARG A 24 -16.01 4.26 -11.68
C ARG A 24 -15.05 5.11 -10.88
N ASN A 25 -15.42 5.39 -9.62
CA ASN A 25 -14.55 6.12 -8.70
C ASN A 25 -13.40 5.29 -8.23
N GLY A 26 -13.55 3.97 -8.17
CA GLY A 26 -12.44 3.09 -7.83
C GLY A 26 -11.25 3.26 -8.76
N GLN A 27 -11.50 3.40 -10.07
CA GLN A 27 -10.43 3.66 -11.02
C GLN A 27 -9.83 5.05 -10.85
N LEU A 28 -10.67 6.07 -10.65
CA LEU A 28 -10.19 7.42 -10.43
C LEU A 28 -9.37 7.52 -9.16
N GLU A 29 -9.82 6.86 -8.11
CA GLU A 29 -9.08 6.81 -6.86
C GLU A 29 -7.72 6.15 -7.03
N PHE A 30 -7.67 5.05 -7.75
CA PHE A 30 -6.43 4.36 -8.01
C PHE A 30 -5.45 5.26 -8.76
N ILE A 31 -5.91 5.89 -9.83
CA ILE A 31 -5.09 6.80 -10.63
C ILE A 31 -4.59 7.98 -9.80
N THR A 32 -5.47 8.57 -9.02
CA THR A 32 -5.13 9.71 -8.17
C THR A 32 -4.12 9.31 -7.10
N THR A 33 -4.36 8.18 -6.43
CA THR A 33 -3.46 7.67 -5.41
C THR A 33 -2.09 7.37 -5.99
N MET A 34 -2.04 6.68 -7.12
CA MET A 34 -0.77 6.37 -7.79
C MET A 34 -0.04 7.63 -8.20
N ARG A 35 -0.74 8.67 -8.60
CA ARG A 35 -0.13 9.95 -8.95
C ARG A 35 0.56 10.58 -7.74
N TYR A 36 -0.09 10.56 -6.58
CA TYR A 36 0.54 11.04 -5.33
C TYR A 36 1.75 10.19 -4.97
N ILE A 37 1.63 8.88 -5.06
CA ILE A 37 2.73 7.97 -4.75
C ILE A 37 3.92 8.27 -5.66
N HIS A 38 3.70 8.38 -6.96
CA HIS A 38 4.77 8.67 -7.91
C HIS A 38 5.45 10.01 -7.64
N ALA A 39 4.68 11.01 -7.21
CA ALA A 39 5.24 12.32 -6.90
C ALA A 39 6.17 12.30 -5.68
N LEU A 40 5.98 11.33 -4.80
CA LEU A 40 6.68 11.26 -3.52
C LEU A 40 7.79 10.22 -3.48
N LEU A 41 7.75 9.21 -4.36
CA LEU A 41 8.73 8.14 -4.35
C LEU A 41 9.93 8.43 -5.25
N PRO A 42 11.16 8.21 -4.76
CA PRO A 42 12.32 8.18 -5.66
C PRO A 42 12.25 6.96 -6.56
N GLU A 43 12.96 6.98 -7.67
CA GLU A 43 13.06 5.84 -8.57
C GLU A 43 13.61 4.62 -7.83
N ARG A 44 13.05 3.46 -8.14
CA ARG A 44 13.47 2.18 -7.57
C ARG A 44 13.42 2.16 -6.05
N ALA A 45 12.51 2.92 -5.48
CA ALA A 45 12.36 2.97 -4.03
C ALA A 45 12.00 1.59 -3.46
N ARG A 46 12.44 1.36 -2.23
CA ARG A 46 12.01 0.22 -1.44
C ARG A 46 10.76 0.64 -0.69
N VAL A 47 9.66 -0.04 -0.96
CA VAL A 47 8.34 0.35 -0.47
C VAL A 47 7.76 -0.75 0.40
N LEU A 48 7.24 -0.37 1.56
CA LEU A 48 6.44 -1.24 2.40
C LEU A 48 5.00 -0.78 2.33
N GLU A 49 4.10 -1.67 1.93
CA GLU A 49 2.67 -1.40 2.04
C GLU A 49 2.07 -2.24 3.16
N VAL A 50 1.45 -1.59 4.13
CA VAL A 50 0.82 -2.22 5.28
C VAL A 50 -0.68 -2.25 5.07
N GLY A 51 -1.29 -3.42 5.27
CA GLY A 51 -2.70 -3.60 4.95
C GLY A 51 -2.94 -3.65 3.46
N ALA A 52 -2.10 -4.38 2.75
CA ALA A 52 -2.08 -4.37 1.28
C ALA A 52 -3.35 -4.94 0.63
N GLY A 53 -4.19 -5.65 1.38
CA GLY A 53 -5.38 -6.29 0.84
C GLY A 53 -5.00 -7.33 -0.21
N THR A 54 -5.62 -7.24 -1.37
CA THR A 54 -5.31 -8.13 -2.50
C THR A 54 -4.15 -7.63 -3.35
N GLY A 55 -3.52 -6.54 -2.96
CA GLY A 55 -2.26 -6.07 -3.55
C GLY A 55 -2.39 -5.13 -4.74
N ARG A 56 -3.49 -4.42 -4.85
CA ARG A 56 -3.71 -3.55 -6.00
C ARG A 56 -2.56 -2.55 -6.22
N TYR A 57 -2.13 -1.88 -5.15
CA TYR A 57 -1.04 -0.92 -5.22
C TYR A 57 0.32 -1.60 -5.23
N SER A 58 0.51 -2.60 -4.37
CA SER A 58 1.78 -3.32 -4.30
C SER A 58 2.14 -3.96 -5.63
N VAL A 59 1.19 -4.63 -6.28
CA VAL A 59 1.41 -5.26 -7.58
C VAL A 59 1.72 -4.21 -8.63
N ALA A 60 0.97 -3.11 -8.66
CA ALA A 60 1.20 -2.05 -9.63
C ALA A 60 2.59 -1.44 -9.47
N LEU A 61 3.00 -1.18 -8.24
CA LEU A 61 4.32 -0.61 -7.97
C LEU A 61 5.44 -1.59 -8.33
N ALA A 62 5.26 -2.86 -8.00
CA ALA A 62 6.26 -3.87 -8.35
C ALA A 62 6.41 -3.99 -9.87
N LYS A 63 5.32 -3.92 -10.61
CA LYS A 63 5.39 -3.93 -12.09
C LYS A 63 6.12 -2.72 -12.65
N GLU A 64 6.14 -1.62 -11.91
CA GLU A 64 6.86 -0.42 -12.32
C GLU A 64 8.34 -0.43 -11.90
N GLY A 65 8.79 -1.47 -11.23
CA GLY A 65 10.21 -1.62 -10.89
C GLY A 65 10.55 -1.27 -9.45
N TYR A 66 9.58 -0.93 -8.62
CA TYR A 66 9.83 -0.72 -7.20
C TYR A 66 10.05 -2.04 -6.49
N ASP A 67 10.82 -2.01 -5.42
CA ASP A 67 11.04 -3.15 -4.56
C ASP A 67 10.01 -3.10 -3.43
N VAL A 68 9.02 -3.99 -3.47
CA VAL A 68 7.84 -3.88 -2.63
C VAL A 68 7.76 -5.03 -1.64
N SER A 69 7.50 -4.68 -0.38
CA SER A 69 7.08 -5.63 0.63
C SER A 69 5.65 -5.28 1.02
N ALA A 70 4.77 -6.28 0.96
CA ALA A 70 3.36 -6.11 1.26
C ALA A 70 3.00 -6.92 2.49
N VAL A 71 2.36 -6.28 3.46
CA VAL A 71 1.93 -6.92 4.70
C VAL A 71 0.42 -6.93 4.73
N GLU A 72 -0.16 -8.11 4.94
CA GLU A 72 -1.60 -8.27 5.01
C GLU A 72 -1.97 -9.22 6.14
N LEU A 73 -2.91 -8.82 6.99
CA LEU A 73 -3.33 -9.59 8.14
C LEU A 73 -4.32 -10.70 7.76
N VAL A 74 -5.24 -10.42 6.86
CA VAL A 74 -6.32 -11.35 6.51
C VAL A 74 -5.80 -12.40 5.54
N GLU A 75 -5.85 -13.66 5.95
CA GLU A 75 -5.27 -14.76 5.18
C GLU A 75 -5.85 -14.87 3.77
N ARG A 76 -7.16 -14.72 3.63
CA ARG A 76 -7.83 -14.78 2.33
C ARG A 76 -7.32 -13.70 1.38
N ASN A 77 -7.10 -12.48 1.90
CA ASN A 77 -6.54 -11.40 1.10
C ASN A 77 -5.09 -11.67 0.74
N LEU A 78 -4.34 -12.23 1.67
CA LEU A 78 -2.94 -12.57 1.45
C LEU A 78 -2.78 -13.62 0.36
N GLU A 79 -3.65 -14.63 0.34
CA GLU A 79 -3.65 -15.64 -0.72
C GLU A 79 -3.90 -15.00 -2.08
N LYS A 80 -4.88 -14.09 -2.15
CA LYS A 80 -5.18 -13.38 -3.39
C LYS A 80 -4.04 -12.46 -3.80
N LEU A 81 -3.43 -11.80 -2.83
CA LEU A 81 -2.24 -10.96 -3.08
C LEU A 81 -1.12 -11.80 -3.68
N ARG A 82 -0.83 -12.96 -3.11
CA ARG A 82 0.21 -13.84 -3.64
C ARG A 82 -0.11 -14.34 -5.04
N GLU A 83 -1.37 -14.62 -5.31
CA GLU A 83 -1.81 -14.99 -6.65
C GLU A 83 -1.60 -13.86 -7.65
N ASN A 84 -1.98 -12.64 -7.26
CA ASN A 84 -1.82 -11.46 -8.11
C ASN A 84 -0.36 -11.06 -8.31
N ALA A 85 0.49 -11.42 -7.36
CA ALA A 85 1.93 -11.11 -7.40
C ALA A 85 2.74 -12.19 -8.12
N LYS A 86 2.11 -13.23 -8.60
CA LYS A 86 2.80 -14.35 -9.23
C LYS A 86 3.66 -13.87 -10.40
N GLY A 87 4.91 -14.26 -10.39
CA GLY A 87 5.87 -13.84 -11.42
C GLY A 87 6.60 -12.53 -11.11
N LEU A 88 6.26 -11.85 -10.04
CA LEU A 88 6.93 -10.61 -9.64
C LEU A 88 7.98 -10.92 -8.57
N GLU A 89 9.25 -10.93 -8.96
CA GLU A 89 10.34 -11.25 -8.05
C GLU A 89 10.63 -10.13 -7.05
N ASN A 90 10.22 -8.92 -7.37
CA ASN A 90 10.45 -7.74 -6.54
C ASN A 90 9.29 -7.41 -5.62
N LEU A 91 8.37 -8.35 -5.43
CA LEU A 91 7.28 -8.20 -4.47
C LEU A 91 7.28 -9.37 -3.49
N ALA A 92 7.44 -9.07 -2.21
CA ALA A 92 7.33 -10.04 -1.12
C ALA A 92 6.05 -9.78 -0.36
N ALA A 93 5.21 -10.82 -0.21
CA ALA A 93 3.95 -10.73 0.51
C ALA A 93 4.04 -11.56 1.79
N VAL A 94 3.81 -10.92 2.93
CA VAL A 94 3.89 -11.57 4.24
C VAL A 94 2.65 -11.30 5.05
N GLN A 95 2.28 -12.26 5.90
CA GLN A 95 1.19 -12.06 6.83
C GLN A 95 1.69 -11.27 8.03
N GLY A 96 0.93 -10.27 8.44
CA GLY A 96 1.30 -9.47 9.58
C GLY A 96 0.25 -8.46 9.97
N ASP A 97 0.47 -7.86 11.13
CA ASP A 97 -0.41 -6.85 11.70
C ASP A 97 0.22 -5.47 11.51
N ALA A 98 -0.61 -4.51 11.13
CA ALA A 98 -0.19 -3.13 10.94
C ALA A 98 0.41 -2.51 12.21
N THR A 99 0.02 -3.02 13.38
CA THR A 99 0.50 -2.50 14.67
C THR A 99 1.81 -3.13 15.12
N ASN A 100 2.30 -4.15 14.42
CA ASN A 100 3.53 -4.86 14.81
C ASN A 100 4.44 -5.05 13.60
N LEU A 101 5.24 -4.05 13.33
CA LEU A 101 6.19 -4.04 12.23
C LEU A 101 7.64 -4.22 12.70
N GLY A 102 7.83 -4.75 13.90
CA GLY A 102 9.15 -4.92 14.48
C GLY A 102 10.05 -5.89 13.74
N ALA A 103 9.50 -6.70 12.84
CA ALA A 103 10.29 -7.61 12.02
C ALA A 103 11.10 -6.87 10.94
N PHE A 104 10.76 -5.61 10.67
CA PHE A 104 11.45 -4.83 9.66
C PHE A 104 12.40 -3.82 10.31
N PRO A 105 13.65 -3.72 9.84
CA PRO A 105 14.56 -2.68 10.32
C PRO A 105 14.03 -1.28 10.01
N ASP A 106 14.38 -0.32 10.86
CA ASP A 106 13.87 1.05 10.74
C ASP A 106 14.20 1.72 9.42
N ASP A 107 15.32 1.38 8.81
CA ASP A 107 15.80 1.99 7.57
C ASP A 107 15.69 1.06 6.37
N ALA A 108 14.89 -0.01 6.47
CA ALA A 108 14.76 -0.98 5.38
C ALA A 108 14.01 -0.45 4.17
N PHE A 109 13.19 0.60 4.36
CA PHE A 109 12.33 1.11 3.31
C PHE A 109 12.50 2.61 3.12
N ASP A 110 12.34 3.04 1.88
CA ASP A 110 12.36 4.46 1.52
C ASP A 110 10.99 5.10 1.75
N ALA A 111 9.93 4.31 1.71
CA ALA A 111 8.57 4.78 1.99
C ALA A 111 7.72 3.66 2.57
N VAL A 112 6.76 4.03 3.39
CA VAL A 112 5.76 3.12 3.97
C VAL A 112 4.38 3.65 3.63
N LEU A 113 3.57 2.80 3.00
CA LEU A 113 2.21 3.13 2.61
C LEU A 113 1.22 2.40 3.51
N THR A 114 0.23 3.12 4.03
CA THR A 114 -0.83 2.55 4.86
C THR A 114 -2.16 3.06 4.35
N LEU A 115 -2.64 2.45 3.27
CA LEU A 115 -3.82 2.96 2.56
C LEU A 115 -5.14 2.40 3.10
N GLY A 116 -5.13 1.15 3.54
CA GLY A 116 -6.32 0.49 4.07
C GLY A 116 -6.48 0.51 5.58
N PRO A 117 -5.42 0.20 6.35
CA PRO A 117 -5.56 0.02 7.80
C PRO A 117 -5.98 1.28 8.56
N MET A 118 -5.87 2.44 7.95
CA MET A 118 -6.24 3.69 8.61
C MET A 118 -7.69 3.72 9.06
N TYR A 119 -8.54 2.94 8.40
CA TYR A 119 -9.93 2.83 8.81
C TYR A 119 -10.12 2.08 10.12
N HIS A 120 -9.12 1.31 10.52
CA HIS A 120 -9.19 0.44 11.68
C HIS A 120 -8.27 0.88 12.83
N LEU A 121 -7.44 1.86 12.60
CA LEU A 121 -6.47 2.35 13.57
C LEU A 121 -6.89 3.70 14.12
N TYR A 122 -7.94 3.68 14.91
CA TYR A 122 -8.47 4.92 15.49
C TYR A 122 -7.78 5.33 16.76
N ALA A 123 -7.22 4.40 17.43
CA ALA A 123 -6.59 4.69 18.69
C ALA A 123 -5.31 5.41 18.44
N PRO A 124 -5.01 6.35 19.27
CA PRO A 124 -3.71 6.95 19.28
C PRO A 124 -2.67 5.91 19.61
#